data_03b4bc64f6c53c435c1fb795fba21294
#
_entry.id   03b4bc64f6c53c435c1fb795fba21294
#
_cell.length_a   1.000
_cell.length_b   1.000
_cell.length_c   1.000
_cell.angle_alpha   90.00
_cell.angle_beta   90.00
_cell.angle_gamma   90.00
#
_symmetry.space_group_name_H-M   'P 1'
#
loop_
_entity.id
_entity.type
_entity.pdbx_description
1 polymer ?
#
loop_
_entity_poly.entity_id
_entity_poly.type
_entity_poly.pdbx_seq_one_letter_code
_entity_poly.pdbx_strand_id
1 'polypeptide(L)'
;MHKTISVELNDASINSAVKELQRYAKWVSQKEAELVTRLAQIGATVASIQFSRAIYNGSNDVSVRVDQTGSVAVIYAEGSSVAFIEFGSGAKYGYGHPDAGKHGFGPGTWSDGPEGKGHWDNEKGWWFGSGQHSYGNPPAMAMWKAVQEMTEQITRIAREVFGT
;
A
#
# COMPACT_ATOMS: atom_id res chain seq x y z
N MET A 1 23.70 -17.90 1.54
CA MET A 1 24.72 -18.53 0.67
C MET A 1 26.06 -17.86 0.94
N HIS A 2 27.04 -18.57 1.53
CA HIS A 2 28.40 -18.07 1.66
C HIS A 2 29.16 -18.46 0.40
N LYS A 3 29.60 -17.48 -0.37
CA LYS A 3 30.44 -17.70 -1.54
C LYS A 3 31.82 -17.10 -1.29
N THR A 4 32.86 -17.90 -1.34
CA THR A 4 34.25 -17.46 -1.20
C THR A 4 34.84 -17.31 -2.59
N ILE A 5 35.44 -16.16 -2.87
CA ILE A 5 36.18 -15.89 -4.10
C ILE A 5 37.65 -15.81 -3.73
N SER A 6 38.46 -16.77 -4.22
CA SER A 6 39.89 -16.74 -4.06
C SER A 6 40.52 -15.92 -5.20
N VAL A 7 41.43 -15.03 -4.84
CA VAL A 7 42.08 -14.11 -5.82
C VAL A 7 43.59 -14.25 -5.67
N GLU A 8 44.27 -14.57 -6.75
CA GLU A 8 45.74 -14.50 -6.86
C GLU A 8 46.13 -13.12 -7.42
N LEU A 9 47.32 -12.66 -7.09
CA LEU A 9 47.86 -11.39 -7.56
C LEU A 9 48.35 -11.47 -9.02
N ASN A 10 47.42 -11.79 -9.92
CA ASN A 10 47.64 -11.73 -11.37
C ASN A 10 46.38 -11.25 -12.09
N ASP A 11 46.57 -10.68 -13.26
CA ASP A 11 45.48 -10.01 -14.02
C ASP A 11 44.32 -10.98 -14.35
N ALA A 12 44.62 -12.22 -14.64
CA ALA A 12 43.61 -13.21 -15.00
C ALA A 12 42.69 -13.55 -13.83
N SER A 13 43.27 -13.74 -12.62
CA SER A 13 42.51 -14.03 -11.40
C SER A 13 41.70 -12.84 -10.95
N ILE A 14 42.25 -11.62 -11.01
CA ILE A 14 41.55 -10.39 -10.69
C ILE A 14 40.37 -10.17 -11.64
N ASN A 15 40.56 -10.32 -12.95
CA ASN A 15 39.50 -10.18 -13.93
C ASN A 15 38.38 -11.23 -13.75
N SER A 16 38.75 -12.46 -13.36
CA SER A 16 37.78 -13.50 -13.07
C SER A 16 36.92 -13.14 -11.84
N ALA A 17 37.57 -12.67 -10.76
CA ALA A 17 36.87 -12.22 -9.56
C ALA A 17 35.91 -11.07 -9.82
N VAL A 18 36.33 -10.09 -10.63
CA VAL A 18 35.47 -8.95 -11.03
C VAL A 18 34.24 -9.45 -11.77
N LYS A 19 34.41 -10.35 -12.75
CA LYS A 19 33.26 -10.93 -13.49
C LYS A 19 32.32 -11.70 -12.56
N GLU A 20 32.85 -12.37 -11.55
CA GLU A 20 32.04 -13.11 -10.59
C GLU A 20 31.25 -12.18 -9.67
N LEU A 21 31.85 -11.10 -9.20
CA LEU A 21 31.18 -10.04 -8.44
C LEU A 21 30.07 -9.36 -9.25
N GLN A 22 30.31 -9.08 -10.52
CA GLN A 22 29.29 -8.51 -11.41
C GLN A 22 28.09 -9.47 -11.60
N ARG A 23 28.34 -10.77 -11.76
CA ARG A 23 27.26 -11.78 -11.81
C ARG A 23 26.47 -11.84 -10.52
N TYR A 24 27.17 -11.79 -9.39
CA TYR A 24 26.51 -11.78 -8.08
C TYR A 24 25.68 -10.52 -7.87
N ALA A 25 26.20 -9.36 -8.20
CA ALA A 25 25.45 -8.10 -8.15
C ALA A 25 24.16 -8.15 -8.99
N LYS A 26 24.28 -8.67 -10.23
CA LYS A 26 23.12 -8.86 -11.10
C LYS A 26 22.09 -9.83 -10.49
N TRP A 27 22.55 -10.93 -9.90
CA TRP A 27 21.68 -11.88 -9.23
C TRP A 27 20.95 -11.24 -8.05
N VAL A 28 21.65 -10.45 -7.20
CA VAL A 28 21.04 -9.72 -6.08
C VAL A 28 19.94 -8.78 -6.59
N SER A 29 20.24 -7.96 -7.59
CA SER A 29 19.23 -7.03 -8.16
C SER A 29 18.01 -7.74 -8.73
N GLN A 30 18.20 -8.91 -9.34
CA GLN A 30 17.07 -9.72 -9.82
C GLN A 30 16.22 -10.26 -8.67
N LYS A 31 16.88 -10.71 -7.57
CA LYS A 31 16.18 -11.20 -6.39
C LYS A 31 15.45 -10.11 -5.63
N GLU A 32 16.03 -8.92 -5.55
CA GLU A 32 15.35 -7.73 -5.00
C GLU A 32 14.09 -7.39 -5.79
N ALA A 33 14.19 -7.35 -7.12
CA ALA A 33 13.03 -7.09 -7.96
C ALA A 33 11.94 -8.17 -7.79
N GLU A 34 12.32 -9.45 -7.70
CA GLU A 34 11.40 -10.56 -7.43
C GLU A 34 10.69 -10.40 -6.07
N LEU A 35 11.45 -10.08 -5.01
CA LEU A 35 10.90 -9.85 -3.68
C LEU A 35 9.88 -8.72 -3.69
N VAL A 36 10.23 -7.58 -4.30
CA VAL A 36 9.36 -6.40 -4.41
C VAL A 36 8.09 -6.73 -5.20
N THR A 37 8.22 -7.46 -6.32
CA THR A 37 7.06 -7.90 -7.11
C THR A 37 6.08 -8.72 -6.28
N ARG A 38 6.58 -9.71 -5.55
CA ARG A 38 5.74 -10.61 -4.75
C ARG A 38 5.04 -9.87 -3.60
N LEU A 39 5.76 -8.97 -2.92
CA LEU A 39 5.18 -8.13 -1.86
C LEU A 39 4.11 -7.18 -2.42
N ALA A 40 4.39 -6.50 -3.53
CA ALA A 40 3.44 -5.59 -4.15
C ALA A 40 2.15 -6.30 -4.61
N GLN A 41 2.26 -7.52 -5.14
CA GLN A 41 1.10 -8.34 -5.52
C GLN A 41 0.24 -8.69 -4.30
N ILE A 42 0.86 -9.06 -3.18
CA ILE A 42 0.15 -9.33 -1.92
C ILE A 42 -0.56 -8.08 -1.44
N GLY A 43 0.14 -6.95 -1.35
CA GLY A 43 -0.43 -5.70 -0.90
C GLY A 43 -1.60 -5.23 -1.78
N ALA A 44 -1.43 -5.28 -3.10
CA ALA A 44 -2.49 -4.91 -4.03
C ALA A 44 -3.72 -5.83 -3.92
N THR A 45 -3.50 -7.14 -3.73
CA THR A 45 -4.58 -8.10 -3.53
C THR A 45 -5.37 -7.80 -2.25
N VAL A 46 -4.67 -7.57 -1.14
CA VAL A 46 -5.31 -7.22 0.14
C VAL A 46 -6.08 -5.91 0.01
N ALA A 47 -5.46 -4.86 -0.54
CA ALA A 47 -6.12 -3.58 -0.75
C ALA A 47 -7.39 -3.71 -1.60
N SER A 48 -7.30 -4.40 -2.74
CA SER A 48 -8.45 -4.62 -3.64
C SER A 48 -9.61 -5.34 -2.92
N ILE A 49 -9.32 -6.38 -2.15
CA ILE A 49 -10.34 -7.12 -1.39
C ILE A 49 -10.99 -6.22 -0.34
N GLN A 50 -10.20 -5.44 0.39
CA GLN A 50 -10.72 -4.56 1.44
C GLN A 50 -11.57 -3.43 0.86
N PHE A 51 -11.12 -2.79 -0.24
CA PHE A 51 -11.92 -1.79 -0.93
C PHE A 51 -13.23 -2.37 -1.48
N SER A 52 -13.20 -3.54 -2.10
CA SER A 52 -14.40 -4.16 -2.67
C SER A 52 -15.44 -4.59 -1.62
N ARG A 53 -15.00 -4.88 -0.39
CA ARG A 53 -15.86 -5.28 0.73
C ARG A 53 -16.26 -4.13 1.64
N ALA A 54 -15.81 -2.92 1.34
CA ALA A 54 -16.05 -1.77 2.19
C ALA A 54 -17.54 -1.46 2.32
N ILE A 55 -17.96 -1.13 3.54
CA ILE A 55 -19.30 -0.60 3.81
C ILE A 55 -19.24 0.88 3.45
N TYR A 56 -19.83 1.25 2.32
CA TYR A 56 -19.84 2.61 1.81
C TYR A 56 -21.20 2.93 1.17
N ASN A 57 -21.80 4.05 1.59
CA ASN A 57 -23.12 4.46 1.12
C ASN A 57 -23.13 5.18 -0.23
N GLY A 58 -21.93 5.56 -0.74
CA GLY A 58 -21.76 6.16 -2.06
C GLY A 58 -21.39 5.12 -3.12
N SER A 59 -21.05 5.60 -4.32
CA SER A 59 -20.51 4.74 -5.38
C SER A 59 -19.07 4.38 -5.07
N ASN A 60 -18.78 3.10 -5.00
CA ASN A 60 -17.40 2.62 -4.84
C ASN A 60 -16.75 2.52 -6.23
N ASP A 61 -15.94 3.52 -6.55
CA ASP A 61 -15.20 3.65 -7.82
C ASP A 61 -13.71 3.31 -7.68
N VAL A 62 -13.33 2.67 -6.57
CA VAL A 62 -11.93 2.42 -6.25
C VAL A 62 -11.36 1.30 -7.11
N SER A 63 -10.24 1.59 -7.75
CA SER A 63 -9.36 0.61 -8.40
C SER A 63 -7.99 0.60 -7.76
N VAL A 64 -7.35 -0.57 -7.73
CA VAL A 64 -6.00 -0.75 -7.19
C VAL A 64 -5.08 -1.23 -8.30
N ARG A 65 -3.95 -0.55 -8.47
CA ARG A 65 -2.91 -0.92 -9.43
C ARG A 65 -1.52 -0.89 -8.81
N VAL A 66 -0.59 -1.56 -9.47
CA VAL A 66 0.83 -1.59 -9.08
C VAL A 66 1.66 -1.08 -10.25
N ASP A 67 2.55 -0.13 -9.96
CA ASP A 67 3.62 0.27 -10.87
C ASP A 67 4.95 -0.20 -10.30
N GLN A 68 5.75 -0.87 -11.12
CA GLN A 68 7.06 -1.36 -10.70
C GLN A 68 8.15 -0.95 -11.66
N THR A 69 9.27 -0.48 -11.10
CA THR A 69 10.50 -0.21 -11.83
C THR A 69 11.68 -0.76 -11.03
N GLY A 70 12.28 -1.84 -11.54
CA GLY A 70 13.38 -2.53 -10.85
C GLY A 70 12.96 -3.05 -9.47
N SER A 71 13.66 -2.61 -8.44
CA SER A 71 13.44 -2.98 -7.04
C SER A 71 12.52 -1.99 -6.28
N VAL A 72 11.77 -1.17 -6.99
CA VAL A 72 10.78 -0.25 -6.42
C VAL A 72 9.41 -0.57 -7.00
N ALA A 73 8.42 -0.76 -6.15
CA ALA A 73 7.02 -0.86 -6.54
C ALA A 73 6.17 0.13 -5.73
N VAL A 74 5.17 0.70 -6.37
CA VAL A 74 4.19 1.58 -5.75
C VAL A 74 2.81 1.00 -5.99
N ILE A 75 2.04 0.86 -4.92
CA ILE A 75 0.65 0.42 -4.98
C ILE A 75 -0.21 1.68 -4.91
N TYR A 76 -1.06 1.86 -5.90
CA TYR A 76 -1.99 2.97 -6.00
C TYR A 76 -3.42 2.51 -5.78
N ALA A 77 -4.18 3.28 -5.02
CA ALA A 77 -5.62 3.22 -4.99
C ALA A 77 -6.16 4.50 -5.64
N GLU A 78 -6.97 4.36 -6.67
CA GLU A 78 -7.48 5.45 -7.49
C GLU A 78 -9.01 5.43 -7.53
N GLY A 79 -9.62 6.60 -7.43
CA GLY A 79 -11.07 6.79 -7.42
C GLY A 79 -11.45 7.97 -6.54
N SER A 80 -12.62 8.54 -6.76
CA SER A 80 -13.13 9.69 -6.00
C SER A 80 -13.49 9.34 -4.55
N SER A 81 -13.79 8.07 -4.29
CA SER A 81 -14.21 7.56 -2.99
C SER A 81 -13.09 6.97 -2.13
N VAL A 82 -11.84 6.90 -2.64
CA VAL A 82 -10.70 6.26 -1.96
C VAL A 82 -10.55 6.73 -0.52
N ALA A 83 -10.45 8.03 -0.31
CA ALA A 83 -10.19 8.58 1.02
C ALA A 83 -11.36 8.38 1.98
N PHE A 84 -12.60 8.48 1.49
CA PHE A 84 -13.80 8.20 2.30
C PHE A 84 -13.88 6.73 2.72
N ILE A 85 -13.45 5.83 1.87
CA ILE A 85 -13.46 4.40 2.15
C ILE A 85 -12.28 4.01 3.04
N GLU A 86 -11.07 4.51 2.74
CA GLU A 86 -9.87 4.19 3.53
C GLU A 86 -9.99 4.67 4.98
N PHE A 87 -10.29 5.96 5.15
CA PHE A 87 -10.28 6.63 6.46
C PHE A 87 -11.64 6.65 7.15
N GLY A 88 -12.71 6.27 6.46
CA GLY A 88 -14.06 6.44 6.95
C GLY A 88 -14.58 7.86 6.82
N SER A 89 -15.85 8.08 7.13
CA SER A 89 -16.48 9.41 7.09
C SER A 89 -17.54 9.57 8.18
N GLY A 90 -17.86 10.84 8.47
CA GLY A 90 -18.87 11.21 9.45
C GLY A 90 -18.38 11.20 10.90
N ALA A 91 -19.09 11.91 11.77
CA ALA A 91 -18.74 12.08 13.18
C ALA A 91 -18.65 10.73 13.94
N LYS A 92 -19.48 9.77 13.54
CA LYS A 92 -19.53 8.45 14.19
C LYS A 92 -18.30 7.57 13.92
N TYR A 93 -17.70 7.68 12.72
CA TYR A 93 -16.73 6.70 12.24
C TYR A 93 -15.35 7.28 11.95
N GLY A 94 -15.22 8.59 11.78
CA GLY A 94 -14.00 9.22 11.27
C GLY A 94 -12.75 9.09 12.15
N TYR A 95 -12.87 8.56 13.37
CA TYR A 95 -11.72 8.31 14.25
C TYR A 95 -11.18 6.88 14.20
N GLY A 96 -11.77 6.02 13.37
CA GLY A 96 -11.45 4.60 13.38
C GLY A 96 -10.13 4.22 12.71
N HIS A 97 -9.56 5.07 11.84
CA HIS A 97 -8.31 4.77 11.16
C HIS A 97 -7.09 5.25 11.95
N PRO A 98 -6.07 4.37 12.21
CA PRO A 98 -4.91 4.71 13.05
C PRO A 98 -4.11 5.92 12.56
N ASP A 99 -4.00 6.10 11.25
CA ASP A 99 -3.19 7.15 10.63
C ASP A 99 -4.02 8.35 10.14
N ALA A 100 -5.34 8.39 10.42
CA ALA A 100 -6.21 9.47 9.94
C ALA A 100 -5.67 10.87 10.27
N GLY A 101 -5.27 11.08 11.52
CA GLY A 101 -4.73 12.37 11.98
C GLY A 101 -3.44 12.78 11.29
N LYS A 102 -2.56 11.83 10.92
CA LYS A 102 -1.31 12.11 10.21
C LYS A 102 -1.54 12.66 8.80
N HIS A 103 -2.66 12.27 8.19
CA HIS A 103 -3.06 12.69 6.85
C HIS A 103 -4.10 13.81 6.85
N GLY A 104 -4.41 14.38 8.01
CA GLY A 104 -5.41 15.44 8.13
C GLY A 104 -6.85 14.96 7.99
N PHE A 105 -7.10 13.65 8.11
CA PHE A 105 -8.43 13.06 8.08
C PHE A 105 -8.99 12.87 9.48
N GLY A 106 -10.29 12.65 9.57
CA GLY A 106 -11.05 12.48 10.79
C GLY A 106 -12.43 13.11 10.66
N PRO A 107 -13.27 13.13 11.71
CA PRO A 107 -14.56 13.76 11.67
C PRO A 107 -14.49 15.24 11.28
N GLY A 108 -15.30 15.62 10.32
CA GLY A 108 -15.38 16.98 9.85
C GLY A 108 -14.13 17.51 9.15
N THR A 109 -13.23 16.66 8.67
CA THR A 109 -12.05 17.08 7.90
C THR A 109 -12.33 17.28 6.41
N TRP A 110 -13.44 16.77 5.93
CA TRP A 110 -13.86 16.93 4.55
C TRP A 110 -14.52 18.29 4.34
N SER A 111 -13.90 19.09 3.52
CA SER A 111 -14.38 20.40 3.13
C SER A 111 -14.50 20.47 1.62
N ASP A 112 -15.68 20.78 1.13
CA ASP A 112 -15.93 20.97 -0.30
C ASP A 112 -15.55 22.39 -0.79
N GLY A 113 -14.83 23.15 0.01
CA GLY A 113 -14.43 24.49 -0.38
C GLY A 113 -14.08 25.41 0.80
N PRO A 114 -13.98 26.73 0.54
CA PRO A 114 -13.52 27.71 1.52
C PRO A 114 -14.45 27.89 2.73
N GLU A 115 -15.61 27.27 2.73
CA GLU A 115 -16.66 27.50 3.74
C GLU A 115 -16.62 26.51 4.92
N GLY A 116 -15.63 25.62 4.98
CA GLY A 116 -15.45 24.73 6.13
C GLY A 116 -15.81 23.27 5.87
N LYS A 117 -16.00 22.52 6.93
CA LYS A 117 -16.07 21.05 6.95
C LYS A 117 -17.37 20.46 6.41
N GLY A 118 -18.28 21.28 5.92
CA GLY A 118 -19.58 20.82 5.47
C GLY A 118 -20.36 20.10 6.57
N HIS A 119 -21.34 19.31 6.17
CA HIS A 119 -22.20 18.57 7.10
C HIS A 119 -21.70 17.16 7.45
N TRP A 120 -20.48 16.79 7.04
CA TRP A 120 -19.86 15.48 7.28
C TRP A 120 -19.55 15.21 8.76
N ASP A 121 -19.45 16.27 9.56
CA ASP A 121 -19.22 16.24 11.00
C ASP A 121 -20.51 16.33 11.83
N ASN A 122 -21.67 16.38 11.19
CA ASN A 122 -22.95 16.42 11.86
C ASN A 122 -23.27 15.07 12.51
N GLU A 123 -23.43 15.04 13.83
CA GLU A 123 -23.80 13.84 14.59
C GLU A 123 -25.14 13.23 14.14
N LYS A 124 -26.03 14.06 13.60
CA LYS A 124 -27.33 13.62 13.06
C LYS A 124 -27.21 13.06 11.65
N GLY A 125 -26.00 13.04 11.08
CA GLY A 125 -25.78 12.61 9.71
C GLY A 125 -26.26 13.63 8.67
N TRP A 126 -26.42 13.17 7.45
CA TRP A 126 -26.85 13.98 6.32
C TRP A 126 -27.72 13.20 5.34
N TRP A 127 -28.43 13.91 4.49
CA TRP A 127 -29.26 13.34 3.45
C TRP A 127 -28.60 13.50 2.08
N PHE A 128 -28.53 12.42 1.33
CA PHE A 128 -28.16 12.49 -0.09
C PHE A 128 -29.34 13.04 -0.92
N GLY A 129 -29.04 13.60 -2.10
CA GLY A 129 -30.06 14.07 -3.03
C GLY A 129 -31.06 12.98 -3.48
N SER A 130 -30.70 11.70 -3.32
CA SER A 130 -31.57 10.55 -3.53
C SER A 130 -32.59 10.29 -2.41
N GLY A 131 -32.59 11.09 -1.35
CA GLY A 131 -33.43 10.86 -0.17
C GLY A 131 -32.91 9.81 0.80
N GLN A 132 -31.72 9.30 0.59
CA GLN A 132 -31.06 8.37 1.51
C GLN A 132 -30.35 9.12 2.63
N HIS A 133 -30.52 8.66 3.87
CA HIS A 133 -29.85 9.21 5.05
C HIS A 133 -28.57 8.43 5.37
N SER A 134 -27.50 9.16 5.73
CA SER A 134 -26.23 8.57 6.13
C SER A 134 -25.70 9.17 7.43
N TYR A 135 -25.08 8.35 8.23
CA TYR A 135 -24.26 8.74 9.40
C TYR A 135 -22.75 8.65 9.12
N GLY A 136 -22.38 8.40 7.87
CA GLY A 136 -21.03 8.10 7.45
C GLY A 136 -20.78 6.59 7.29
N ASN A 137 -19.54 6.23 7.12
CA ASN A 137 -19.10 4.85 6.95
C ASN A 137 -17.83 4.56 7.77
N PRO A 138 -17.70 3.33 8.27
CA PRO A 138 -16.49 2.92 8.97
C PRO A 138 -15.29 2.90 8.00
N PRO A 139 -14.06 3.14 8.48
CA PRO A 139 -12.86 3.01 7.66
C PRO A 139 -12.65 1.55 7.26
N ALA A 140 -12.41 1.30 5.98
CA ALA A 140 -12.04 -0.02 5.47
C ALA A 140 -10.59 -0.36 5.80
N MET A 141 -9.72 0.65 5.95
CA MET A 141 -8.29 0.52 6.22
C MET A 141 -7.59 -0.37 5.19
N ALA A 142 -7.94 -0.22 3.92
CA ALA A 142 -7.54 -1.14 2.87
C ALA A 142 -6.04 -1.07 2.59
N MET A 143 -5.52 0.13 2.42
CA MET A 143 -4.09 0.35 2.20
C MET A 143 -3.28 0.10 3.48
N TRP A 144 -3.82 0.49 4.64
CA TRP A 144 -3.18 0.21 5.92
C TRP A 144 -3.04 -1.30 6.16
N LYS A 145 -4.08 -2.08 5.95
CA LYS A 145 -4.04 -3.55 6.06
C LYS A 145 -3.11 -4.19 5.04
N ALA A 146 -3.03 -3.64 3.83
CA ALA A 146 -2.07 -4.09 2.83
C ALA A 146 -0.62 -3.93 3.31
N VAL A 147 -0.29 -2.79 3.95
CA VAL A 147 1.05 -2.57 4.54
C VAL A 147 1.32 -3.56 5.67
N GLN A 148 0.34 -3.80 6.55
CA GLN A 148 0.49 -4.79 7.64
C GLN A 148 0.78 -6.18 7.08
N GLU A 149 -0.01 -6.66 6.11
CA GLU A 149 0.18 -7.97 5.49
C GLU A 149 1.55 -8.09 4.82
N MET A 150 1.97 -7.08 4.04
CA MET A 150 3.31 -7.07 3.43
C MET A 150 4.40 -7.15 4.50
N THR A 151 4.26 -6.44 5.60
CA THR A 151 5.23 -6.42 6.71
C THR A 151 5.32 -7.79 7.38
N GLU A 152 4.20 -8.47 7.60
CA GLU A 152 4.17 -9.81 8.17
C GLU A 152 4.79 -10.85 7.25
N GLN A 153 4.61 -10.71 5.94
CA GLN A 153 5.07 -11.68 4.95
C GLN A 153 6.54 -11.49 4.51
N ILE A 154 7.13 -10.30 4.72
CA ILE A 154 8.43 -9.95 4.14
C ILE A 154 9.54 -10.94 4.46
N THR A 155 9.64 -11.39 5.70
CA THR A 155 10.69 -12.33 6.13
C THR A 155 10.54 -13.69 5.46
N ARG A 156 9.32 -14.18 5.35
CA ARG A 156 9.02 -15.47 4.70
C ARG A 156 9.36 -15.39 3.21
N ILE A 157 8.86 -14.36 2.53
CA ILE A 157 9.10 -14.20 1.08
C ILE A 157 10.59 -13.97 0.79
N ALA A 158 11.28 -13.18 1.61
CA ALA A 158 12.72 -12.97 1.46
C ALA A 158 13.51 -14.30 1.57
N ARG A 159 13.16 -15.17 2.52
CA ARG A 159 13.77 -16.50 2.63
C ARG A 159 13.50 -17.37 1.40
N GLU A 160 12.31 -17.34 0.86
CA GLU A 160 11.97 -18.08 -0.37
C GLU A 160 12.73 -17.54 -1.60
N VAL A 161 12.87 -16.22 -1.72
CA VAL A 161 13.52 -15.58 -2.86
C VAL A 161 15.03 -15.71 -2.83
N PHE A 162 15.65 -15.55 -1.66
CA PHE A 162 17.13 -15.55 -1.50
C PHE A 162 17.68 -16.88 -0.99
N GLY A 163 16.85 -17.77 -0.46
CA GLY A 163 17.27 -19.00 0.22
C GLY A 163 17.60 -20.18 -0.68
N THR A 164 17.55 -20.01 -2.01
CA THR A 164 17.91 -21.05 -3.01
C THR A 164 19.38 -21.00 -3.37
#